data_e2104e3a2501ddec1c47753c7a07bad6
#
_entry.id   e2104e3a2501ddec1c47753c7a07bad6
#
_cell.length_a   1.000
_cell.length_b   1.000
_cell.length_c   1.000
_cell.angle_alpha   90.00
_cell.angle_beta   90.00
_cell.angle_gamma   90.00
#
_symmetry.space_group_name_H-M   'P 1'
#
loop_
_entity.id
_entity.type
_entity.pdbx_description
1 polymer ?
#
loop_
_entity_poly.entity_id
_entity_poly.type
_entity_poly.pdbx_seq_one_letter_code
_entity_poly.pdbx_strand_id
1 'polypeptide(L)'
;EGVEAGQMLAIGVVGFLIATAGFGGSIVFYNSYLPDIATEENYNRVSAKGFMMGYVGSVILLIINLLIITYPAWFGLEGTGTLPVRLSFLTVGLWWFGFAQYAFSRLPKDSDNRLSWKAIRQEGYEEFNNVWRQAKQLVNLKRFLFSFFFYSAGVQTVISLASLFASSEMQMETDELILVILLLQVLALVGAWIFAKLSDRIGNKAGLVVMLVLWTVVCVGGYFVQGKIQFYVMAAAVGLVMGGVQSQSRATYSKLLPPGVKDTTSFFSFYDVLEKAATALGSFSFAFTGQLSGGLRMAVLVLAVFFLIGLVILTRVKIAHERAVA
;
A
#
# COMPACT_ATOMS: atom_id res chain seq x y z
N GLU A 1 32.54 -13.14 19.46
CA GLU A 1 31.06 -13.33 19.34
C GLU A 1 30.30 -12.00 19.18
N GLY A 2 30.59 -10.95 19.96
CA GLY A 2 29.87 -9.66 19.87
C GLY A 2 30.16 -8.88 18.56
N VAL A 3 31.35 -8.95 18.00
CA VAL A 3 31.75 -8.28 16.75
C VAL A 3 31.06 -8.96 15.56
N GLU A 4 31.01 -10.29 15.52
CA GLU A 4 30.32 -11.05 14.47
C GLU A 4 28.81 -10.81 14.46
N ALA A 5 28.17 -10.76 15.65
CA ALA A 5 26.75 -10.44 15.79
C ALA A 5 26.43 -9.02 15.28
N GLY A 6 27.28 -8.03 15.59
CA GLY A 6 27.16 -6.67 15.10
C GLY A 6 27.30 -6.56 13.58
N GLN A 7 28.23 -7.29 12.97
CA GLN A 7 28.42 -7.33 11.52
C GLN A 7 27.22 -7.99 10.80
N MET A 8 26.71 -9.11 11.34
CA MET A 8 25.52 -9.78 10.80
C MET A 8 24.28 -8.87 10.86
N LEU A 9 24.08 -8.14 11.96
CA LEU A 9 23.02 -7.18 12.10
C LEU A 9 23.15 -6.05 11.06
N ALA A 10 24.35 -5.49 10.90
CA ALA A 10 24.60 -4.42 9.92
C ALA A 10 24.32 -4.90 8.49
N ILE A 11 24.76 -6.10 8.11
CA ILE A 11 24.48 -6.69 6.78
C ILE A 11 22.96 -6.86 6.60
N GLY A 12 22.25 -7.36 7.62
CA GLY A 12 20.80 -7.52 7.58
C GLY A 12 20.06 -6.18 7.40
N VAL A 13 20.47 -5.15 8.14
CA VAL A 13 19.88 -3.80 8.03
C VAL A 13 20.15 -3.19 6.65
N VAL A 14 21.38 -3.26 6.15
CA VAL A 14 21.72 -2.74 4.82
C VAL A 14 20.96 -3.50 3.72
N GLY A 15 20.90 -4.82 3.80
CA GLY A 15 20.13 -5.65 2.87
C GLY A 15 18.64 -5.30 2.88
N PHE A 16 18.05 -5.08 4.06
CA PHE A 16 16.66 -4.66 4.21
C PHE A 16 16.40 -3.27 3.61
N LEU A 17 17.30 -2.31 3.82
CA LEU A 17 17.20 -0.97 3.24
C LEU A 17 17.24 -1.00 1.71
N ILE A 18 18.19 -1.79 1.14
CA ILE A 18 18.31 -1.96 -0.32
C ILE A 18 17.04 -2.61 -0.89
N ALA A 19 16.55 -3.66 -0.26
CA ALA A 19 15.33 -4.36 -0.68
C ALA A 19 14.11 -3.44 -0.63
N THR A 20 13.95 -2.66 0.44
CA THR A 20 12.86 -1.70 0.61
C THR A 20 12.92 -0.58 -0.43
N ALA A 21 14.11 -0.04 -0.71
CA ALA A 21 14.30 0.97 -1.74
C ALA A 21 13.99 0.42 -3.14
N GLY A 22 14.48 -0.78 -3.47
CA GLY A 22 14.20 -1.46 -4.74
C GLY A 22 12.71 -1.76 -4.92
N PHE A 23 12.05 -2.26 -3.88
CA PHE A 23 10.61 -2.48 -3.88
C PHE A 23 9.84 -1.17 -4.09
N GLY A 24 10.17 -0.11 -3.33
CA GLY A 24 9.51 1.19 -3.49
C GLY A 24 9.65 1.75 -4.90
N GLY A 25 10.87 1.71 -5.47
CA GLY A 25 11.10 2.15 -6.84
C GLY A 25 10.30 1.36 -7.88
N SER A 26 10.19 0.05 -7.71
CA SER A 26 9.41 -0.78 -8.64
C SER A 26 7.92 -0.49 -8.64
N ILE A 27 7.35 -0.12 -7.48
CA ILE A 27 5.94 0.24 -7.35
C ILE A 27 5.62 1.52 -8.14
N VAL A 28 6.55 2.48 -8.21
CA VAL A 28 6.41 3.68 -9.05
C VAL A 28 6.16 3.29 -10.51
N PHE A 29 7.05 2.46 -11.07
CA PHE A 29 6.90 1.98 -12.45
C PHE A 29 5.62 1.16 -12.64
N TYR A 30 5.35 0.23 -11.73
CA TYR A 30 4.10 -0.55 -11.76
C TYR A 30 2.86 0.34 -11.78
N ASN A 31 2.82 1.38 -10.97
CA ASN A 31 1.69 2.30 -10.90
C ASN A 31 1.57 3.15 -12.18
N SER A 32 2.70 3.61 -12.73
CA SER A 32 2.73 4.50 -13.90
C SER A 32 2.25 3.83 -15.20
N TYR A 33 2.32 2.51 -15.30
CA TYR A 33 1.82 1.78 -16.47
C TYR A 33 0.29 1.80 -16.61
N LEU A 34 -0.47 2.13 -15.57
CA LEU A 34 -1.94 2.09 -15.66
C LEU A 34 -2.51 2.95 -16.79
N PRO A 35 -2.09 4.21 -17.00
CA PRO A 35 -2.54 5.00 -18.14
C PRO A 35 -2.11 4.46 -19.50
N ASP A 36 -0.98 3.73 -19.57
CA ASP A 36 -0.45 3.20 -20.82
C ASP A 36 -1.13 1.91 -21.28
N ILE A 37 -1.63 1.10 -20.33
CA ILE A 37 -2.23 -0.23 -20.59
C ILE A 37 -3.75 -0.25 -20.56
N ALA A 38 -4.40 0.85 -20.17
CA ALA A 38 -5.84 0.93 -20.00
C ALA A 38 -6.40 2.27 -20.52
N THR A 39 -7.67 2.27 -20.89
CA THR A 39 -8.41 3.50 -21.17
C THR A 39 -9.01 4.07 -19.88
N GLU A 40 -9.33 5.36 -19.87
CA GLU A 40 -9.89 6.04 -18.69
C GLU A 40 -11.14 5.33 -18.13
N GLU A 41 -11.98 4.79 -19.02
CA GLU A 41 -13.18 4.02 -18.67
C GLU A 41 -12.84 2.72 -17.90
N ASN A 42 -11.67 2.13 -18.17
CA ASN A 42 -11.25 0.84 -17.61
C ASN A 42 -10.27 0.98 -16.43
N TYR A 43 -9.82 2.19 -16.06
CA TYR A 43 -8.83 2.37 -14.99
C TYR A 43 -9.23 1.69 -13.68
N ASN A 44 -10.48 1.81 -13.25
CA ASN A 44 -10.96 1.19 -12.01
C ASN A 44 -10.79 -0.33 -12.04
N ARG A 45 -11.21 -0.95 -13.14
CA ARG A 45 -11.19 -2.40 -13.33
C ARG A 45 -9.77 -2.94 -13.47
N VAL A 46 -8.91 -2.28 -14.26
CA VAL A 46 -7.52 -2.72 -14.47
C VAL A 46 -6.70 -2.50 -13.19
N SER A 47 -6.87 -1.37 -12.51
CA SER A 47 -6.25 -1.12 -11.22
C SER A 47 -6.63 -2.18 -10.18
N ALA A 48 -7.94 -2.46 -10.04
CA ALA A 48 -8.41 -3.49 -9.11
C ALA A 48 -7.84 -4.88 -9.44
N LYS A 49 -7.82 -5.29 -10.73
CA LYS A 49 -7.23 -6.57 -11.14
C LYS A 49 -5.75 -6.67 -10.77
N GLY A 50 -4.98 -5.59 -10.94
CA GLY A 50 -3.58 -5.56 -10.55
C GLY A 50 -3.40 -5.80 -9.04
N PHE A 51 -4.15 -5.09 -8.20
CA PHE A 51 -4.12 -5.31 -6.75
C PHE A 51 -4.60 -6.71 -6.35
N MET A 52 -5.69 -7.21 -6.98
CA MET A 52 -6.19 -8.57 -6.74
C MET A 52 -5.13 -9.63 -7.03
N MET A 53 -4.42 -9.53 -8.16
CA MET A 53 -3.34 -10.47 -8.50
C MET A 53 -2.17 -10.38 -7.52
N GLY A 54 -1.85 -9.17 -7.05
CA GLY A 54 -0.87 -8.97 -5.97
C GLY A 54 -1.26 -9.69 -4.69
N TYR A 55 -2.52 -9.55 -4.24
CA TYR A 55 -3.03 -10.26 -3.06
C TYR A 55 -3.03 -11.77 -3.24
N VAL A 56 -3.44 -12.29 -4.41
CA VAL A 56 -3.37 -13.74 -4.71
C VAL A 56 -1.93 -14.25 -4.58
N GLY A 57 -0.98 -13.55 -5.22
CA GLY A 57 0.44 -13.93 -5.16
C GLY A 57 0.99 -13.91 -3.72
N SER A 58 0.62 -12.87 -2.95
CA SER A 58 1.01 -12.76 -1.54
C SER A 58 0.44 -13.87 -0.67
N VAL A 59 -0.85 -14.21 -0.83
CA VAL A 59 -1.52 -15.28 -0.06
C VAL A 59 -0.87 -16.62 -0.36
N ILE A 60 -0.64 -16.95 -1.64
CA ILE A 60 -0.01 -18.22 -2.04
C ILE A 60 1.38 -18.35 -1.40
N LEU A 61 2.23 -17.32 -1.56
CA LEU A 61 3.59 -17.38 -1.04
C LEU A 61 3.63 -17.38 0.50
N LEU A 62 2.72 -16.63 1.14
CA LEU A 62 2.60 -16.60 2.60
C LEU A 62 2.22 -17.98 3.15
N ILE A 63 1.28 -18.69 2.51
CA ILE A 63 0.90 -20.06 2.90
C ILE A 63 2.09 -21.01 2.71
N ILE A 64 2.80 -20.95 1.58
CA ILE A 64 3.98 -21.78 1.34
C ILE A 64 5.04 -21.55 2.43
N ASN A 65 5.36 -20.30 2.72
CA ASN A 65 6.35 -19.94 3.74
C ASN A 65 5.91 -20.35 5.15
N LEU A 66 4.62 -20.21 5.45
CA LEU A 66 4.05 -20.69 6.71
C LEU A 66 4.24 -22.19 6.87
N LEU A 67 3.95 -22.98 5.84
CA LEU A 67 4.15 -24.43 5.86
C LEU A 67 5.62 -24.80 6.05
N ILE A 68 6.56 -24.12 5.40
CA ILE A 68 8.00 -24.34 5.55
C ILE A 68 8.45 -24.06 7.01
N ILE A 69 7.94 -23.01 7.63
CA ILE A 69 8.32 -22.62 9.00
C ILE A 69 7.66 -23.51 10.04
N THR A 70 6.36 -23.84 9.86
CA THR A 70 5.58 -24.60 10.87
C THR A 70 5.85 -26.10 10.80
N TYR A 71 6.10 -26.63 9.58
CA TYR A 71 6.32 -28.05 9.35
C TYR A 71 7.65 -28.32 8.63
N PRO A 72 8.80 -27.95 9.22
CA PRO A 72 10.10 -28.07 8.58
C PRO A 72 10.44 -29.51 8.21
N ALA A 73 9.96 -30.50 8.95
CA ALA A 73 10.13 -31.92 8.67
C ALA A 73 9.61 -32.33 7.28
N TRP A 74 8.53 -31.74 6.80
CA TRP A 74 7.96 -32.04 5.47
C TRP A 74 8.90 -31.64 4.33
N PHE A 75 9.81 -30.72 4.60
CA PHE A 75 10.77 -30.19 3.62
C PHE A 75 12.19 -30.69 3.88
N GLY A 76 12.39 -31.66 4.79
CA GLY A 76 13.72 -32.14 5.16
C GLY A 76 14.58 -31.15 5.93
N LEU A 77 13.95 -30.18 6.60
CA LEU A 77 14.61 -29.06 7.31
C LEU A 77 14.55 -29.24 8.84
N GLU A 78 14.20 -30.42 9.34
CA GLU A 78 14.13 -30.70 10.76
C GLU A 78 15.51 -30.55 11.42
N GLY A 79 15.56 -29.89 12.58
CA GLY A 79 16.82 -29.68 13.31
C GLY A 79 17.76 -28.64 12.72
N THR A 80 17.42 -27.94 11.63
CA THR A 80 18.28 -26.97 10.93
C THR A 80 18.21 -25.56 11.52
N GLY A 81 17.58 -25.36 12.67
CA GLY A 81 17.50 -24.07 13.39
C GLY A 81 16.76 -23.00 12.60
N THR A 82 17.44 -21.92 12.21
CA THR A 82 16.83 -20.77 11.51
C THR A 82 16.72 -20.94 9.99
N LEU A 83 17.11 -22.07 9.42
CA LEU A 83 17.12 -22.27 7.97
C LEU A 83 15.73 -22.13 7.31
N PRO A 84 14.61 -22.63 7.90
CA PRO A 84 13.27 -22.43 7.35
C PRO A 84 12.91 -20.95 7.16
N VAL A 85 13.24 -20.10 8.14
CA VAL A 85 13.00 -18.65 8.07
C VAL A 85 13.88 -18.00 6.99
N ARG A 86 15.15 -18.38 6.88
CA ARG A 86 16.06 -17.88 5.83
C ARG A 86 15.60 -18.26 4.43
N LEU A 87 15.11 -19.49 4.25
CA LEU A 87 14.53 -19.94 2.99
C LEU A 87 13.27 -19.15 2.63
N SER A 88 12.44 -18.77 3.61
CA SER A 88 11.27 -17.94 3.37
C SER A 88 11.66 -16.57 2.80
N PHE A 89 12.71 -15.93 3.27
CA PHE A 89 13.22 -14.69 2.65
C PHE A 89 13.74 -14.91 1.22
N LEU A 90 14.44 -16.02 0.98
CA LEU A 90 14.94 -16.36 -0.34
C LEU A 90 13.78 -16.61 -1.33
N THR A 91 12.75 -17.37 -0.92
CA THR A 91 11.58 -17.62 -1.76
C THR A 91 10.86 -16.34 -2.13
N VAL A 92 10.75 -15.35 -1.23
CA VAL A 92 10.17 -14.02 -1.55
C VAL A 92 10.97 -13.35 -2.67
N GLY A 93 12.30 -13.33 -2.57
CA GLY A 93 13.16 -12.74 -3.61
C GLY A 93 13.01 -13.44 -4.96
N LEU A 94 13.05 -14.79 -4.97
CA LEU A 94 12.89 -15.59 -6.19
C LEU A 94 11.50 -15.43 -6.82
N TRP A 95 10.45 -15.42 -6.01
CA TRP A 95 9.08 -15.19 -6.45
C TRP A 95 8.93 -13.83 -7.15
N TRP A 96 9.43 -12.80 -6.50
CA TRP A 96 9.38 -11.45 -7.03
C TRP A 96 10.17 -11.31 -8.33
N PHE A 97 11.40 -11.81 -8.35
CA PHE A 97 12.25 -11.82 -9.55
C PHE A 97 11.60 -12.58 -10.71
N GLY A 98 11.06 -13.77 -10.46
CA GLY A 98 10.42 -14.59 -11.49
C GLY A 98 9.22 -13.91 -12.14
N PHE A 99 8.29 -13.36 -11.33
CA PHE A 99 7.14 -12.63 -11.87
C PHE A 99 7.52 -11.31 -12.52
N ALA A 100 8.57 -10.63 -12.04
CA ALA A 100 9.09 -9.43 -12.69
C ALA A 100 9.60 -9.73 -14.10
N GLN A 101 10.34 -10.86 -14.32
CA GLN A 101 10.80 -11.26 -15.65
C GLN A 101 9.62 -11.52 -16.59
N TYR A 102 8.56 -12.16 -16.11
CA TYR A 102 7.35 -12.34 -16.92
C TYR A 102 6.73 -11.00 -17.33
N ALA A 103 6.62 -10.05 -16.39
CA ALA A 103 6.10 -8.71 -16.69
C ALA A 103 7.00 -8.01 -17.75
N PHE A 104 8.32 -7.97 -17.55
CA PHE A 104 9.26 -7.33 -18.47
C PHE A 104 9.22 -7.93 -19.88
N SER A 105 8.92 -9.22 -20.01
CA SER A 105 8.78 -9.88 -21.33
C SER A 105 7.55 -9.40 -22.11
N ARG A 106 6.57 -8.76 -21.45
CA ARG A 106 5.30 -8.31 -22.04
C ARG A 106 5.19 -6.80 -22.17
N LEU A 107 6.04 -6.05 -21.47
CA LEU A 107 6.05 -4.60 -21.55
C LEU A 107 6.75 -4.10 -22.83
N PRO A 108 6.35 -2.92 -23.35
CA PRO A 108 7.06 -2.28 -24.44
C PRO A 108 8.55 -2.12 -24.10
N LYS A 109 9.42 -2.38 -25.08
CA LYS A 109 10.85 -2.15 -24.90
C LYS A 109 11.11 -0.65 -24.89
N ASP A 110 11.85 -0.19 -23.91
CA ASP A 110 12.27 1.20 -23.80
C ASP A 110 13.23 1.59 -24.92
N SER A 111 13.22 2.86 -25.31
CA SER A 111 14.23 3.41 -26.22
C SER A 111 15.60 3.40 -25.54
N ASP A 112 16.65 3.04 -26.27
CA ASP A 112 18.04 2.81 -25.79
C ASP A 112 18.76 4.06 -25.24
N ASN A 113 18.08 4.97 -24.60
CA ASN A 113 18.65 6.20 -24.03
C ASN A 113 19.26 5.93 -22.65
N ARG A 114 20.50 5.45 -22.62
CA ARG A 114 21.25 5.25 -21.38
C ARG A 114 21.75 6.61 -20.84
N LEU A 115 21.00 7.17 -19.91
CA LEU A 115 21.44 8.36 -19.20
C LEU A 115 22.57 8.03 -18.21
N SER A 116 23.51 8.98 -18.03
CA SER A 116 24.53 8.84 -16.98
C SER A 116 23.92 9.04 -15.59
N TRP A 117 24.51 8.47 -14.56
CA TRP A 117 24.04 8.63 -13.17
C TRP A 117 23.92 10.12 -12.73
N LYS A 118 24.79 10.97 -13.25
CA LYS A 118 24.74 12.42 -12.99
C LYS A 118 23.53 13.06 -13.65
N ALA A 119 23.23 12.68 -14.89
CA ALA A 119 22.06 13.14 -15.63
C ALA A 119 20.77 12.66 -14.96
N ILE A 120 20.67 11.36 -14.60
CA ILE A 120 19.51 10.78 -13.90
C ILE A 120 19.19 11.56 -12.62
N ARG A 121 20.21 11.90 -11.82
CA ARG A 121 19.97 12.62 -10.55
C ARG A 121 19.53 14.06 -10.78
N GLN A 122 20.12 14.75 -11.75
CA GLN A 122 19.79 16.15 -12.06
C GLN A 122 18.41 16.24 -12.73
N GLU A 123 18.15 15.43 -13.73
CA GLU A 123 16.87 15.37 -14.44
C GLU A 123 15.74 14.93 -13.50
N GLY A 124 15.98 13.95 -12.62
CA GLY A 124 14.99 13.51 -11.65
C GLY A 124 14.56 14.60 -10.66
N TYR A 125 15.49 15.44 -10.21
CA TYR A 125 15.16 16.57 -9.34
C TYR A 125 14.40 17.69 -10.10
N GLU A 126 14.84 18.00 -11.30
CA GLU A 126 14.17 18.99 -12.16
C GLU A 126 12.76 18.53 -12.52
N GLU A 127 12.60 17.26 -12.85
CA GLU A 127 11.31 16.65 -13.19
C GLU A 127 10.34 16.62 -11.99
N PHE A 128 10.83 16.25 -10.80
CA PHE A 128 10.04 16.33 -9.58
C PHE A 128 9.50 17.75 -9.33
N ASN A 129 10.35 18.79 -9.52
CA ASN A 129 9.95 20.18 -9.40
C ASN A 129 8.96 20.62 -10.50
N ASN A 130 9.11 20.08 -11.72
CA ASN A 130 8.21 20.32 -12.82
C ASN A 130 6.81 19.75 -12.54
N VAL A 131 6.74 18.48 -12.10
CA VAL A 131 5.50 17.84 -11.68
C VAL A 131 4.83 18.60 -10.55
N TRP A 132 5.60 19.02 -9.54
CA TRP A 132 5.09 19.85 -8.44
C TRP A 132 4.48 21.16 -8.93
N ARG A 133 5.15 21.87 -9.86
CA ARG A 133 4.63 23.11 -10.47
C ARG A 133 3.35 22.87 -11.25
N GLN A 134 3.31 21.82 -12.06
CA GLN A 134 2.12 21.43 -12.83
C GLN A 134 0.95 21.04 -11.91
N ALA A 135 1.20 20.20 -10.91
CA ALA A 135 0.19 19.77 -9.93
C ALA A 135 -0.42 20.95 -9.17
N LYS A 136 0.37 21.99 -8.85
CA LYS A 136 -0.13 23.22 -8.21
C LYS A 136 -1.15 23.98 -9.07
N GLN A 137 -1.01 23.94 -10.38
CA GLN A 137 -1.91 24.61 -11.32
C GLN A 137 -3.22 23.83 -11.52
N LEU A 138 -3.18 22.51 -11.37
CA LEU A 138 -4.33 21.61 -11.52
C LEU A 138 -5.09 21.50 -10.19
N VAL A 139 -6.09 22.36 -10.00
CA VAL A 139 -6.80 22.52 -8.72
C VAL A 139 -7.35 21.20 -8.17
N ASN A 140 -7.95 20.35 -9.03
CA ASN A 140 -8.54 19.09 -8.60
C ASN A 140 -7.48 18.02 -8.29
N LEU A 141 -6.41 17.94 -9.08
CA LEU A 141 -5.26 17.07 -8.81
C LEU A 141 -4.60 17.44 -7.48
N LYS A 142 -4.35 18.73 -7.26
CA LYS A 142 -3.80 19.23 -5.99
C LYS A 142 -4.70 18.88 -4.80
N ARG A 143 -6.02 19.12 -4.89
CA ARG A 143 -6.96 18.76 -3.82
C ARG A 143 -6.97 17.26 -3.56
N PHE A 144 -6.94 16.45 -4.61
CA PHE A 144 -6.87 15.00 -4.47
C PHE A 144 -5.58 14.57 -3.78
N LEU A 145 -4.42 15.08 -4.18
CA LEU A 145 -3.13 14.75 -3.55
C LEU A 145 -3.08 15.14 -2.07
N PHE A 146 -3.66 16.29 -1.69
CA PHE A 146 -3.80 16.64 -0.26
C PHE A 146 -4.72 15.70 0.49
N SER A 147 -5.86 15.32 -0.08
CA SER A 147 -6.76 14.32 0.49
C SER A 147 -6.04 12.98 0.63
N PHE A 148 -5.38 12.53 -0.45
CA PHE A 148 -4.60 11.31 -0.51
C PHE A 148 -3.53 11.25 0.58
N PHE A 149 -2.78 12.33 0.79
CA PHE A 149 -1.77 12.42 1.83
C PHE A 149 -2.35 12.10 3.22
N PHE A 150 -3.47 12.71 3.57
CA PHE A 150 -4.06 12.49 4.89
C PHE A 150 -4.66 11.09 5.03
N TYR A 151 -5.49 10.63 4.11
CA TYR A 151 -6.06 9.31 4.29
C TYR A 151 -5.05 8.17 4.10
N SER A 152 -4.02 8.35 3.25
CA SER A 152 -2.90 7.40 3.16
C SER A 152 -2.11 7.32 4.45
N ALA A 153 -1.92 8.42 5.18
CA ALA A 153 -1.32 8.38 6.51
C ALA A 153 -2.08 7.41 7.44
N GLY A 154 -3.42 7.45 7.40
CA GLY A 154 -4.24 6.49 8.15
C GLY A 154 -4.12 5.06 7.62
N VAL A 155 -4.34 4.84 6.31
CA VAL A 155 -4.35 3.51 5.68
C VAL A 155 -3.01 2.78 5.91
N GLN A 156 -1.90 3.41 5.55
CA GLN A 156 -0.58 2.78 5.62
C GLN A 156 -0.14 2.51 7.07
N THR A 157 -0.54 3.38 8.00
CA THR A 157 -0.27 3.17 9.42
C THR A 157 -1.06 1.99 9.98
N VAL A 158 -2.36 1.86 9.64
CA VAL A 158 -3.13 0.68 10.05
C VAL A 158 -2.51 -0.60 9.48
N ILE A 159 -2.15 -0.63 8.19
CA ILE A 159 -1.51 -1.80 7.57
C ILE A 159 -0.20 -2.18 8.28
N SER A 160 0.65 -1.19 8.56
CA SER A 160 1.97 -1.42 9.15
C SER A 160 1.92 -1.80 10.63
N LEU A 161 0.94 -1.29 11.38
CA LEU A 161 0.89 -1.43 12.84
C LEU A 161 -0.25 -2.32 13.34
N ALA A 162 -1.07 -2.89 12.47
CA ALA A 162 -2.15 -3.81 12.85
C ALA A 162 -1.65 -5.00 13.68
N SER A 163 -0.52 -5.59 13.29
CA SER A 163 0.09 -6.70 14.03
C SER A 163 0.60 -6.27 15.41
N LEU A 164 1.18 -5.07 15.52
CA LEU A 164 1.61 -4.51 16.79
C LEU A 164 0.42 -4.29 17.73
N PHE A 165 -0.68 -3.72 17.22
CA PHE A 165 -1.89 -3.52 18.00
C PHE A 165 -2.48 -4.88 18.45
N ALA A 166 -2.54 -5.87 17.55
CA ALA A 166 -3.05 -7.20 17.87
C ALA A 166 -2.21 -7.92 18.93
N SER A 167 -0.88 -7.87 18.83
CA SER A 167 0.00 -8.49 19.82
C SER A 167 -0.06 -7.78 21.18
N SER A 168 -0.07 -6.44 21.20
CA SER A 168 0.02 -5.65 22.43
C SER A 168 -1.33 -5.56 23.17
N GLU A 169 -2.43 -5.27 22.44
CA GLU A 169 -3.75 -5.03 23.06
C GLU A 169 -4.62 -6.29 23.17
N MET A 170 -4.46 -7.24 22.24
CA MET A 170 -5.24 -8.49 22.21
C MET A 170 -4.42 -9.70 22.65
N GLN A 171 -3.13 -9.54 22.94
CA GLN A 171 -2.22 -10.62 23.32
C GLN A 171 -2.29 -11.82 22.35
N MET A 172 -2.34 -11.51 21.05
CA MET A 172 -2.36 -12.52 20.00
C MET A 172 -0.97 -13.11 19.79
N GLU A 173 -0.92 -14.43 19.63
CA GLU A 173 0.30 -15.16 19.32
C GLU A 173 0.68 -15.05 17.84
N THR A 174 1.90 -15.49 17.49
CA THR A 174 2.43 -15.32 16.12
C THR A 174 1.58 -16.01 15.06
N ASP A 175 1.06 -17.21 15.33
CA ASP A 175 0.17 -17.96 14.43
C ASP A 175 -1.16 -17.24 14.22
N GLU A 176 -1.76 -16.68 15.28
CA GLU A 176 -2.96 -15.85 15.18
C GLU A 176 -2.70 -14.56 14.34
N LEU A 177 -1.54 -13.93 14.49
CA LEU A 177 -1.16 -12.76 13.69
C LEU A 177 -1.02 -13.10 12.20
N ILE A 178 -0.48 -14.27 11.87
CA ILE A 178 -0.40 -14.75 10.50
C ILE A 178 -1.80 -14.97 9.91
N LEU A 179 -2.72 -15.55 10.68
CA LEU A 179 -4.12 -15.71 10.27
C LEU A 179 -4.80 -14.35 10.01
N VAL A 180 -4.52 -13.34 10.85
CA VAL A 180 -5.01 -11.96 10.63
C VAL A 180 -4.48 -11.40 9.32
N ILE A 181 -3.19 -11.57 9.03
CA ILE A 181 -2.59 -11.08 7.77
C ILE A 181 -3.21 -11.80 6.56
N LEU A 182 -3.42 -13.11 6.63
CA LEU A 182 -4.10 -13.88 5.58
C LEU A 182 -5.53 -13.38 5.37
N LEU A 183 -6.28 -13.18 6.46
CA LEU A 183 -7.64 -12.64 6.42
C LEU A 183 -7.69 -11.26 5.75
N LEU A 184 -6.80 -10.37 6.14
CA LEU A 184 -6.67 -9.04 5.54
C LEU A 184 -6.44 -9.12 4.03
N GLN A 185 -5.54 -9.97 3.56
CA GLN A 185 -5.19 -10.08 2.14
C GLN A 185 -6.31 -10.71 1.30
N VAL A 186 -6.95 -11.78 1.81
CA VAL A 186 -8.08 -12.42 1.12
C VAL A 186 -9.25 -11.45 1.00
N LEU A 187 -9.56 -10.71 2.06
CA LEU A 187 -10.63 -9.71 2.02
C LEU A 187 -10.27 -8.47 1.22
N ALA A 188 -9.00 -8.08 1.18
CA ALA A 188 -8.55 -7.00 0.30
C ALA A 188 -8.73 -7.34 -1.20
N LEU A 189 -8.51 -8.60 -1.58
CA LEU A 189 -8.82 -9.07 -2.94
C LEU A 189 -10.31 -8.87 -3.26
N VAL A 190 -11.20 -9.32 -2.36
CA VAL A 190 -12.65 -9.19 -2.52
C VAL A 190 -13.06 -7.70 -2.52
N GLY A 191 -12.48 -6.92 -1.62
CA GLY A 191 -12.72 -5.48 -1.50
C GLY A 191 -12.32 -4.70 -2.74
N ALA A 192 -11.15 -4.99 -3.32
CA ALA A 192 -10.72 -4.36 -4.57
C ALA A 192 -11.74 -4.58 -5.70
N TRP A 193 -12.31 -5.78 -5.82
CA TRP A 193 -13.33 -6.08 -6.81
C TRP A 193 -14.67 -5.38 -6.53
N ILE A 194 -15.15 -5.43 -5.27
CA ILE A 194 -16.42 -4.81 -4.88
C ILE A 194 -16.38 -3.30 -5.12
N PHE A 195 -15.33 -2.64 -4.62
CA PHE A 195 -15.23 -1.19 -4.71
C PHE A 195 -14.89 -0.68 -6.11
N ALA A 196 -14.24 -1.51 -6.96
CA ALA A 196 -14.13 -1.16 -8.38
C ALA A 196 -15.51 -1.12 -9.06
N LYS A 197 -16.34 -2.16 -8.85
CA LYS A 197 -17.71 -2.16 -9.36
C LYS A 197 -18.59 -1.05 -8.80
N LEU A 198 -18.40 -0.73 -7.52
CA LEU A 198 -19.11 0.37 -6.89
C LEU A 198 -18.71 1.69 -7.54
N SER A 199 -17.39 1.93 -7.69
CA SER A 199 -16.87 3.16 -8.31
C SER A 199 -17.27 3.31 -9.79
N ASP A 200 -17.44 2.20 -10.52
CA ASP A 200 -17.96 2.23 -11.89
C ASP A 200 -19.44 2.69 -11.94
N ARG A 201 -20.22 2.42 -10.87
CA ARG A 201 -21.64 2.77 -10.80
C ARG A 201 -21.91 4.17 -10.26
N ILE A 202 -21.21 4.55 -9.18
CA ILE A 202 -21.49 5.80 -8.44
C ILE A 202 -20.41 6.88 -8.64
N GLY A 203 -19.36 6.57 -9.43
CA GLY A 203 -18.21 7.41 -9.64
C GLY A 203 -17.08 7.19 -8.60
N ASN A 204 -15.87 7.51 -9.02
CA ASN A 204 -14.67 7.29 -8.20
C ASN A 204 -14.67 8.10 -6.91
N LYS A 205 -15.10 9.37 -6.99
CA LYS A 205 -15.19 10.25 -5.82
C LYS A 205 -16.15 9.69 -4.78
N ALA A 206 -17.36 9.32 -5.19
CA ALA A 206 -18.37 8.78 -4.28
C ALA A 206 -17.91 7.43 -3.71
N GLY A 207 -17.30 6.57 -4.50
CA GLY A 207 -16.71 5.32 -4.04
C GLY A 207 -15.64 5.53 -2.97
N LEU A 208 -14.70 6.46 -3.20
CA LEU A 208 -13.68 6.82 -2.21
C LEU A 208 -14.29 7.44 -0.93
N VAL A 209 -15.30 8.29 -1.06
CA VAL A 209 -16.02 8.85 0.11
C VAL A 209 -16.61 7.73 0.97
N VAL A 210 -17.30 6.76 0.37
CA VAL A 210 -17.83 5.60 1.09
C VAL A 210 -16.71 4.84 1.82
N MET A 211 -15.60 4.58 1.14
CA MET A 211 -14.47 3.87 1.75
C MET A 211 -13.85 4.66 2.91
N LEU A 212 -13.67 5.99 2.80
CA LEU A 212 -13.11 6.81 3.88
C LEU A 212 -14.06 6.91 5.08
N VAL A 213 -15.38 6.93 4.86
CA VAL A 213 -16.37 6.82 5.95
C VAL A 213 -16.21 5.47 6.65
N LEU A 214 -16.15 4.36 5.91
CA LEU A 214 -15.93 3.03 6.49
C LEU A 214 -14.61 2.95 7.27
N TRP A 215 -13.52 3.50 6.74
CA TRP A 215 -12.24 3.59 7.45
C TRP A 215 -12.35 4.37 8.77
N THR A 216 -13.07 5.51 8.75
CA THR A 216 -13.31 6.29 9.97
C THR A 216 -14.07 5.47 11.01
N VAL A 217 -15.14 4.77 10.59
CA VAL A 217 -15.93 3.88 11.47
C VAL A 217 -15.07 2.75 12.03
N VAL A 218 -14.22 2.13 11.20
CA VAL A 218 -13.30 1.07 11.63
C VAL A 218 -12.30 1.60 12.68
N CYS A 219 -11.71 2.76 12.47
CA CYS A 219 -10.77 3.33 13.46
C CYS A 219 -11.47 3.72 14.78
N VAL A 220 -12.67 4.29 14.71
CA VAL A 220 -13.45 4.57 15.92
C VAL A 220 -13.87 3.28 16.61
N GLY A 221 -14.31 2.27 15.84
CA GLY A 221 -14.64 0.94 16.36
C GLY A 221 -13.44 0.25 17.02
N GLY A 222 -12.23 0.44 16.48
CA GLY A 222 -10.97 -0.12 17.01
C GLY A 222 -10.68 0.30 18.45
N TYR A 223 -11.11 1.50 18.84
CA TYR A 223 -11.02 1.96 20.24
C TYR A 223 -11.81 1.07 21.21
N PHE A 224 -12.96 0.55 20.78
CA PHE A 224 -13.89 -0.24 21.61
C PHE A 224 -13.63 -1.74 21.55
N VAL A 225 -12.71 -2.22 20.70
CA VAL A 225 -12.38 -3.65 20.60
C VAL A 225 -11.72 -4.14 21.88
N GLN A 226 -12.29 -5.18 22.50
CA GLN A 226 -11.80 -5.75 23.77
C GLN A 226 -11.38 -7.22 23.65
N GLY A 227 -11.71 -7.91 22.57
CA GLY A 227 -11.44 -9.35 22.42
C GLY A 227 -11.03 -9.75 21.02
N LYS A 228 -10.40 -10.93 20.92
CA LYS A 228 -9.87 -11.49 19.67
C LYS A 228 -10.92 -11.60 18.56
N ILE A 229 -12.15 -12.06 18.89
CA ILE A 229 -13.24 -12.21 17.91
C ILE A 229 -13.63 -10.84 17.31
N GLN A 230 -13.78 -9.83 18.16
CA GLN A 230 -14.08 -8.46 17.71
C GLN A 230 -12.95 -7.92 16.82
N PHE A 231 -11.70 -8.24 17.18
CA PHE A 231 -10.54 -7.87 16.37
C PHE A 231 -10.55 -8.55 15.00
N TYR A 232 -10.89 -9.84 14.89
CA TYR A 232 -11.02 -10.53 13.59
C TYR A 232 -12.11 -9.89 12.73
N VAL A 233 -13.26 -9.52 13.30
CA VAL A 233 -14.32 -8.82 12.56
C VAL A 233 -13.85 -7.46 12.06
N MET A 234 -13.12 -6.72 12.90
CA MET A 234 -12.54 -5.44 12.53
C MET A 234 -11.48 -5.61 11.44
N ALA A 235 -10.58 -6.58 11.58
CA ALA A 235 -9.57 -6.92 10.57
C ALA A 235 -10.23 -7.28 9.22
N ALA A 236 -11.33 -8.00 9.26
CA ALA A 236 -12.12 -8.30 8.06
C ALA A 236 -12.63 -7.03 7.37
N ALA A 237 -13.18 -6.08 8.12
CA ALA A 237 -13.61 -4.79 7.58
C ALA A 237 -12.42 -3.97 7.03
N VAL A 238 -11.30 -3.94 7.76
CA VAL A 238 -10.04 -3.31 7.30
C VAL A 238 -9.61 -3.90 5.97
N GLY A 239 -9.54 -5.23 5.85
CA GLY A 239 -9.13 -5.90 4.60
C GLY A 239 -9.99 -5.49 3.42
N LEU A 240 -11.32 -5.56 3.56
CA LEU A 240 -12.25 -5.17 2.50
C LEU A 240 -12.01 -3.73 2.02
N VAL A 241 -11.92 -2.77 2.95
CA VAL A 241 -11.79 -1.37 2.57
C VAL A 241 -10.39 -1.04 2.08
N MET A 242 -9.35 -1.72 2.60
CA MET A 242 -7.95 -1.56 2.20
C MET A 242 -7.75 -1.82 0.70
N GLY A 243 -8.20 -2.97 0.19
CA GLY A 243 -8.07 -3.32 -1.22
C GLY A 243 -8.80 -2.34 -2.14
N GLY A 244 -9.98 -1.90 -1.71
CA GLY A 244 -10.76 -0.89 -2.42
C GLY A 244 -10.06 0.45 -2.49
N VAL A 245 -9.64 1.01 -1.35
CA VAL A 245 -9.06 2.35 -1.31
C VAL A 245 -7.74 2.42 -2.07
N GLN A 246 -6.88 1.41 -1.97
CA GLN A 246 -5.61 1.38 -2.70
C GLN A 246 -5.83 1.34 -4.21
N SER A 247 -6.68 0.43 -4.70
CA SER A 247 -6.94 0.29 -6.14
C SER A 247 -7.66 1.51 -6.73
N GLN A 248 -8.63 2.07 -6.00
CA GLN A 248 -9.41 3.21 -6.49
C GLN A 248 -8.67 4.54 -6.36
N SER A 249 -7.77 4.69 -5.39
CA SER A 249 -6.89 5.87 -5.30
C SER A 249 -5.99 5.98 -6.53
N ARG A 250 -5.34 4.86 -6.94
CA ARG A 250 -4.52 4.83 -8.15
C ARG A 250 -5.34 5.13 -9.40
N ALA A 251 -6.51 4.52 -9.56
CA ALA A 251 -7.39 4.76 -10.70
C ALA A 251 -7.89 6.22 -10.75
N THR A 252 -8.24 6.78 -9.60
CA THR A 252 -8.70 8.18 -9.49
C THR A 252 -7.56 9.16 -9.80
N TYR A 253 -6.36 8.88 -9.32
CA TYR A 253 -5.18 9.68 -9.64
C TYR A 253 -4.91 9.68 -11.15
N SER A 254 -4.93 8.52 -11.80
CA SER A 254 -4.78 8.40 -13.25
C SER A 254 -5.80 9.24 -14.02
N LYS A 255 -7.07 9.28 -13.57
CA LYS A 255 -8.13 10.11 -14.18
C LYS A 255 -7.95 11.62 -14.00
N LEU A 256 -7.16 12.02 -13.01
CA LEU A 256 -6.91 13.44 -12.71
C LEU A 256 -5.63 13.96 -13.37
N LEU A 257 -4.85 13.09 -14.02
CA LEU A 257 -3.67 13.51 -14.78
C LEU A 257 -4.08 14.35 -15.98
N PRO A 258 -3.23 15.29 -16.43
CA PRO A 258 -3.49 16.08 -17.62
C PRO A 258 -3.62 15.18 -18.86
N PRO A 259 -4.56 15.46 -19.77
CA PRO A 259 -4.67 14.72 -21.02
C PRO A 259 -3.37 14.79 -21.82
N GLY A 260 -2.89 13.65 -22.34
CA GLY A 260 -1.69 13.59 -23.17
C GLY A 260 -0.37 13.76 -22.42
N VAL A 261 -0.36 13.57 -21.09
CA VAL A 261 0.88 13.50 -20.31
C VAL A 261 1.80 12.43 -20.89
N LYS A 262 3.00 12.85 -21.28
CA LYS A 262 4.02 11.94 -21.85
C LYS A 262 4.82 11.21 -20.75
N ASP A 263 4.98 11.84 -19.59
CA ASP A 263 5.75 11.30 -18.46
C ASP A 263 4.83 10.99 -17.27
N THR A 264 4.12 9.88 -17.39
CA THR A 264 3.29 9.32 -16.30
C THR A 264 4.12 8.89 -15.11
N THR A 265 5.37 8.43 -15.35
CA THR A 265 6.28 7.92 -14.33
C THR A 265 6.65 9.00 -13.31
N SER A 266 6.96 10.22 -13.75
CA SER A 266 7.28 11.34 -12.84
C SER A 266 6.08 11.75 -11.98
N PHE A 267 4.86 11.74 -12.53
CA PHE A 267 3.65 11.97 -11.74
C PHE A 267 3.43 10.87 -10.68
N PHE A 268 3.63 9.60 -11.03
CA PHE A 268 3.51 8.50 -10.09
C PHE A 268 4.65 8.46 -9.07
N SER A 269 5.86 8.90 -9.43
CA SER A 269 6.95 9.12 -8.46
C SER A 269 6.55 10.12 -7.39
N PHE A 270 5.91 11.22 -7.78
CA PHE A 270 5.39 12.21 -6.84
C PHE A 270 4.28 11.64 -5.93
N TYR A 271 3.36 10.87 -6.50
CA TYR A 271 2.31 10.17 -5.77
C TYR A 271 2.88 9.22 -4.69
N ASP A 272 3.88 8.40 -5.06
CA ASP A 272 4.51 7.44 -4.14
C ASP A 272 5.36 8.13 -3.07
N VAL A 273 6.10 9.20 -3.41
CA VAL A 273 6.82 10.01 -2.41
C VAL A 273 5.85 10.58 -1.38
N LEU A 274 4.71 11.08 -1.85
CA LEU A 274 3.67 11.62 -0.98
C LEU A 274 3.08 10.54 -0.07
N GLU A 275 2.87 9.32 -0.58
CA GLU A 275 2.43 8.17 0.21
C GLU A 275 3.45 7.79 1.30
N LYS A 276 4.75 7.76 0.97
CA LYS A 276 5.81 7.46 1.96
C LYS A 276 5.91 8.54 3.03
N ALA A 277 5.81 9.81 2.65
CA ALA A 277 5.77 10.92 3.61
C ALA A 277 4.51 10.84 4.51
N ALA A 278 3.37 10.48 3.94
CA ALA A 278 2.13 10.25 4.68
C ALA A 278 2.27 9.09 5.68
N THR A 279 2.88 7.97 5.26
CA THR A 279 3.17 6.82 6.12
C THR A 279 4.04 7.22 7.32
N ALA A 280 5.09 8.02 7.09
CA ALA A 280 5.96 8.51 8.16
C ALA A 280 5.20 9.39 9.15
N LEU A 281 4.37 10.32 8.66
CA LEU A 281 3.53 11.17 9.51
C LEU A 281 2.53 10.35 10.34
N GLY A 282 1.84 9.40 9.70
CA GLY A 282 0.86 8.56 10.34
C GLY A 282 1.46 7.68 11.43
N SER A 283 2.57 7.01 11.12
CA SER A 283 3.29 6.15 12.08
C SER A 283 3.86 6.94 13.24
N PHE A 284 4.43 8.13 12.98
CA PHE A 284 4.91 9.03 14.04
C PHE A 284 3.76 9.48 14.94
N SER A 285 2.65 9.93 14.35
CA SER A 285 1.49 10.42 15.12
C SER A 285 0.88 9.30 15.98
N PHE A 286 0.81 8.08 15.43
CA PHE A 286 0.35 6.90 16.16
C PHE A 286 1.26 6.58 17.35
N ALA A 287 2.57 6.47 17.12
CA ALA A 287 3.54 6.16 18.15
C ALA A 287 3.58 7.24 19.25
N PHE A 288 3.60 8.51 18.85
CA PHE A 288 3.60 9.66 19.77
C PHE A 288 2.35 9.69 20.65
N THR A 289 1.17 9.49 20.05
CA THR A 289 -0.08 9.45 20.81
C THR A 289 -0.13 8.23 21.73
N GLY A 290 0.33 7.07 21.29
CA GLY A 290 0.40 5.87 22.10
C GLY A 290 1.28 6.05 23.35
N GLN A 291 2.40 6.75 23.20
CA GLN A 291 3.28 7.08 24.32
C GLN A 291 2.64 8.08 25.30
N LEU A 292 2.01 9.13 24.80
CA LEU A 292 1.37 10.15 25.63
C LEU A 292 0.14 9.64 26.39
N SER A 293 -0.67 8.80 25.77
CA SER A 293 -1.92 8.27 26.33
C SER A 293 -1.75 7.00 27.14
N GLY A 294 -0.56 6.38 27.10
CA GLY A 294 -0.27 5.11 27.76
C GLY A 294 -0.95 3.89 27.13
N GLY A 295 -1.46 3.99 25.88
CA GLY A 295 -2.10 2.87 25.18
C GLY A 295 -2.32 3.10 23.69
N LEU A 296 -2.31 1.99 22.92
CA LEU A 296 -2.45 2.05 21.47
C LEU A 296 -3.87 2.37 21.01
N ARG A 297 -4.89 2.16 21.85
CA ARG A 297 -6.30 2.42 21.52
C ARG A 297 -6.56 3.89 21.21
N MET A 298 -6.00 4.80 22.02
CA MET A 298 -6.09 6.24 21.74
C MET A 298 -5.35 6.62 20.46
N ALA A 299 -4.24 5.94 20.15
CA ALA A 299 -3.49 6.17 18.94
C ALA A 299 -4.29 5.84 17.67
N VAL A 300 -5.18 4.83 17.71
CA VAL A 300 -6.07 4.50 16.58
C VAL A 300 -7.07 5.63 16.29
N LEU A 301 -7.52 6.39 17.29
CA LEU A 301 -8.44 7.53 17.09
C LEU A 301 -7.77 8.68 16.32
N VAL A 302 -6.46 8.86 16.46
CA VAL A 302 -5.73 9.87 15.65
C VAL A 302 -5.80 9.54 14.17
N LEU A 303 -5.79 8.25 13.82
CA LEU A 303 -5.94 7.82 12.42
C LEU A 303 -7.35 8.15 11.89
N ALA A 304 -8.39 8.07 12.72
CA ALA A 304 -9.73 8.54 12.34
C ALA A 304 -9.75 10.03 11.97
N VAL A 305 -8.98 10.86 12.67
CA VAL A 305 -8.83 12.28 12.33
C VAL A 305 -8.21 12.46 10.94
N PHE A 306 -7.19 11.69 10.59
CA PHE A 306 -6.60 11.74 9.25
C PHE A 306 -7.60 11.34 8.15
N PHE A 307 -8.41 10.31 8.39
CA PHE A 307 -9.48 9.94 7.45
C PHE A 307 -10.53 11.04 7.31
N LEU A 308 -10.95 11.70 8.41
CA LEU A 308 -11.89 12.80 8.36
C LEU A 308 -11.34 14.01 7.60
N ILE A 309 -10.08 14.38 7.82
CA ILE A 309 -9.43 15.47 7.07
C ILE A 309 -9.38 15.11 5.58
N GLY A 310 -8.92 13.90 5.26
CA GLY A 310 -8.90 13.40 3.89
C GLY A 310 -10.27 13.43 3.24
N LEU A 311 -11.30 12.97 3.95
CA LEU A 311 -12.69 12.98 3.51
C LEU A 311 -13.20 14.39 3.20
N VAL A 312 -13.02 15.35 4.12
CA VAL A 312 -13.45 16.75 3.94
C VAL A 312 -12.79 17.38 2.71
N ILE A 313 -11.50 17.11 2.49
CA ILE A 313 -10.79 17.62 1.30
C ILE A 313 -11.32 16.93 0.04
N LEU A 314 -11.56 15.61 0.08
CA LEU A 314 -12.06 14.82 -1.06
C LEU A 314 -13.40 15.32 -1.56
N THR A 315 -14.30 15.76 -0.67
CA THR A 315 -15.60 16.32 -1.07
C THR A 315 -15.48 17.53 -2.00
N ARG A 316 -14.36 18.24 -1.96
CA ARG A 316 -14.07 19.42 -2.80
C ARG A 316 -13.39 19.07 -4.14
N VAL A 317 -13.04 17.81 -4.37
CA VAL A 317 -12.47 17.33 -5.66
C VAL A 317 -13.61 17.23 -6.67
N LYS A 318 -13.35 17.64 -7.92
CA LYS A 318 -14.26 17.45 -9.06
C LYS A 318 -13.55 16.59 -10.09
N ILE A 319 -14.16 15.47 -10.47
CA ILE A 319 -13.68 14.56 -11.52
C ILE A 319 -14.56 14.82 -12.75
N ALA A 320 -13.94 15.12 -13.90
CA ALA A 320 -14.65 15.69 -15.07
C ALA A 320 -15.71 14.75 -15.66
N HIS A 321 -15.50 13.44 -15.64
CA HIS A 321 -16.39 12.44 -16.26
C HIS A 321 -17.56 11.99 -15.37
N GLU A 322 -17.64 12.39 -14.09
CA GLU A 322 -18.76 12.01 -13.19
C GLU A 322 -20.03 12.84 -13.42
N ARG A 323 -20.01 13.84 -14.33
CA ARG A 323 -21.18 14.69 -14.61
C ARG A 323 -22.21 14.07 -15.56
N ALA A 324 -21.92 12.93 -16.17
CA ALA A 324 -22.79 12.33 -17.20
C ALA A 324 -23.81 11.32 -16.63
N VAL A 325 -23.83 11.05 -15.34
CA VAL A 325 -24.65 9.99 -14.71
C VAL A 325 -25.58 10.54 -13.61
N ALA A 326 -25.67 11.87 -13.45
CA ALA A 326 -26.58 12.50 -12.49
C ALA A 326 -27.80 13.11 -13.19
#